data_d5e7ed737cd896b17d52d08e80977cb8
#
_entry.id   d5e7ed737cd896b17d52d08e80977cb8
#
_cell.length_a   1.000
_cell.length_b   1.000
_cell.length_c   1.000
_cell.angle_alpha   90.00
_cell.angle_beta   90.00
_cell.angle_gamma   90.00
#
_symmetry.space_group_name_H-M   'P 1'
#
loop_
_entity.id
_entity.type
_entity.pdbx_description
1 polymer ?
#
loop_
_entity_poly.entity_id
_entity_poly.type
_entity_poly.pdbx_seq_one_letter_code
_entity_poly.pdbx_strand_id
1 'polypeptide(L)'
;LLGKDGKYIGTITEGDLLWCLKSNDFPSLKQMEGIPITSINRRRDNKAIHISVSMEELFDKITNQNFVPVVDDNNVFIGIITRKDVILYLANKLDEKNN
;
A
#
# COMPACT_ATOMS: atom_id res chain seq x y z
N LEU A 1 3.97 -4.65 -3.01
CA LEU A 1 5.14 -5.27 -3.63
C LEU A 1 6.42 -4.86 -2.91
N LEU A 2 7.22 -5.84 -2.58
CA LEU A 2 8.51 -5.63 -1.95
C LEU A 2 9.62 -6.19 -2.83
N GLY A 3 10.77 -5.52 -2.85
CA GLY A 3 11.98 -6.03 -3.48
C GLY A 3 12.63 -7.12 -2.63
N LYS A 4 13.70 -7.75 -3.17
CA LYS A 4 14.44 -8.81 -2.47
C LYS A 4 15.08 -8.34 -1.18
N ASP A 5 15.40 -7.05 -1.08
CA ASP A 5 15.99 -6.42 0.09
C ASP A 5 14.94 -5.86 1.08
N GLY A 6 13.66 -6.15 0.84
CA GLY A 6 12.55 -5.67 1.66
C GLY A 6 12.12 -4.24 1.38
N LYS A 7 12.68 -3.59 0.39
CA LYS A 7 12.29 -2.22 0.02
C LYS A 7 10.92 -2.19 -0.62
N TYR A 8 10.15 -1.16 -0.29
CA TYR A 8 8.84 -0.94 -0.89
C TYR A 8 8.97 -0.53 -2.36
N ILE A 9 8.27 -1.26 -3.24
CA ILE A 9 8.24 -0.97 -4.67
C ILE A 9 6.93 -0.31 -5.07
N GLY A 10 5.80 -0.87 -4.68
CA GLY A 10 4.51 -0.34 -5.07
C GLY A 10 3.37 -1.23 -4.62
N THR A 11 2.17 -0.92 -5.10
CA THR A 11 0.92 -1.59 -4.71
C THR A 11 0.23 -2.17 -5.94
N ILE A 12 -0.15 -3.45 -5.87
CA ILE A 12 -0.97 -4.09 -6.89
C ILE A 12 -2.42 -4.14 -6.40
N THR A 13 -3.35 -3.78 -7.28
CA THR A 13 -4.78 -3.85 -7.02
C THR A 13 -5.42 -4.97 -7.84
N GLU A 14 -6.64 -5.35 -7.48
CA GLU A 14 -7.44 -6.30 -8.26
C GLU A 14 -7.65 -5.78 -9.69
N GLY A 15 -7.84 -4.47 -9.87
CA GLY A 15 -7.98 -3.85 -11.17
C GLY A 15 -6.73 -4.01 -12.03
N ASP A 16 -5.54 -3.90 -11.44
CA ASP A 16 -4.28 -4.12 -12.14
C ASP A 16 -4.18 -5.54 -12.66
N LEU A 17 -4.58 -6.52 -11.83
CA LEU A 17 -4.57 -7.94 -12.21
C LEU A 17 -5.56 -8.22 -13.34
N LEU A 18 -6.79 -7.71 -13.24
CA LEU A 18 -7.81 -7.87 -14.28
C LEU A 18 -7.37 -7.25 -15.61
N TRP A 19 -6.76 -6.08 -15.56
CA TRP A 19 -6.25 -5.42 -16.74
C TRP A 19 -5.11 -6.22 -17.38
N CYS A 20 -4.23 -6.79 -16.56
CA CYS A 20 -3.15 -7.66 -17.02
C CYS A 20 -3.71 -8.88 -17.76
N LEU A 21 -4.74 -9.53 -17.20
CA LEU A 21 -5.41 -10.66 -17.83
C LEU A 21 -6.00 -10.28 -19.19
N LYS A 22 -6.72 -9.17 -19.24
CA LYS A 22 -7.34 -8.67 -20.46
C LYS A 22 -6.31 -8.37 -21.54
N SER A 23 -5.21 -7.72 -21.16
CA SER A 23 -4.14 -7.33 -22.09
C SER A 23 -3.39 -8.52 -22.67
N ASN A 24 -3.42 -9.66 -21.99
CA ASN A 24 -2.76 -10.90 -22.42
C ASN A 24 -3.77 -11.94 -22.94
N ASP A 25 -4.96 -11.52 -23.37
CA ASP A 25 -6.03 -12.38 -23.91
C ASP A 25 -6.44 -13.51 -22.96
N PHE A 26 -6.53 -13.20 -21.66
CA PHE A 26 -6.95 -14.17 -20.62
C PHE A 26 -6.18 -15.48 -20.70
N PRO A 27 -4.85 -15.45 -20.44
CA PRO A 27 -4.02 -16.66 -20.50
C PRO A 27 -4.44 -17.67 -19.45
N SER A 28 -4.06 -18.94 -19.65
CA SER A 28 -4.28 -19.98 -18.65
C SER A 28 -3.48 -19.67 -17.38
N LEU A 29 -3.87 -20.29 -16.24
CA LEU A 29 -3.13 -20.18 -14.97
C LEU A 29 -1.67 -20.55 -15.17
N LYS A 30 -1.39 -21.58 -15.95
CA LYS A 30 -0.02 -22.03 -16.20
C LYS A 30 0.80 -20.98 -16.93
N GLN A 31 0.21 -20.28 -17.90
CA GLN A 31 0.87 -19.18 -18.60
C GLN A 31 1.09 -17.99 -17.67
N MET A 32 0.15 -17.73 -16.78
CA MET A 32 0.28 -16.64 -15.80
C MET A 32 1.37 -16.88 -14.76
N GLU A 33 1.62 -18.12 -14.39
CA GLU A 33 2.70 -18.47 -13.47
C GLU A 33 4.07 -18.00 -13.94
N GLY A 34 4.26 -17.87 -15.26
CA GLY A 34 5.50 -17.38 -15.84
C GLY A 34 5.62 -15.86 -15.90
N ILE A 35 4.57 -15.11 -15.53
CA ILE A 35 4.59 -13.65 -15.60
C ILE A 35 5.06 -13.08 -14.26
N PRO A 36 6.23 -12.39 -14.23
CA PRO A 36 6.67 -11.76 -12.99
C PRO A 36 5.68 -10.69 -12.54
N ILE A 37 5.45 -10.61 -11.23
CA ILE A 37 4.54 -9.61 -10.63
C ILE A 37 5.01 -8.19 -10.96
N THR A 38 6.32 -7.98 -11.03
CA THR A 38 6.90 -6.67 -11.34
C THR A 38 6.65 -6.21 -12.77
N SER A 39 6.28 -7.12 -13.68
CA SER A 39 5.96 -6.77 -15.07
C SER A 39 4.51 -6.28 -15.24
N ILE A 40 3.68 -6.42 -14.21
CA ILE A 40 2.29 -5.97 -14.25
C ILE A 40 2.26 -4.45 -14.22
N ASN A 41 1.55 -3.85 -15.18
CA ASN A 41 1.41 -2.41 -15.25
C ASN A 41 0.49 -1.92 -14.15
N ARG A 42 1.05 -1.25 -13.16
CA ARG A 42 0.30 -0.73 -12.02
C ARG A 42 -0.24 0.66 -12.35
N ARG A 43 -1.53 0.87 -12.13
CA ARG A 43 -2.19 2.14 -12.43
C ARG A 43 -1.84 3.21 -11.42
N ARG A 44 -1.77 2.82 -10.15
CA ARG A 44 -1.56 3.77 -9.07
C ARG A 44 -1.00 3.06 -7.85
N ASP A 45 0.24 3.36 -7.53
CA ASP A 45 0.85 2.88 -6.29
C ASP A 45 0.39 3.74 -5.12
N ASN A 46 0.12 3.12 -3.97
CA ASN A 46 -0.04 3.85 -2.73
C ASN A 46 1.33 4.37 -2.30
N LYS A 47 1.42 5.67 -2.08
CA LYS A 47 2.67 6.29 -1.68
C LYS A 47 2.99 5.92 -0.23
N ALA A 48 4.24 5.52 0.01
CA ALA A 48 4.74 5.22 1.33
C ALA A 48 5.08 6.49 2.10
N ILE A 49 5.05 6.39 3.44
CA ILE A 49 5.55 7.42 4.33
C ILE A 49 6.72 6.87 5.14
N HIS A 50 7.59 7.77 5.56
CA HIS A 50 8.67 7.44 6.48
C HIS A 50 8.11 7.31 7.90
N ILE A 51 8.67 6.40 8.69
CA ILE A 51 8.19 6.13 10.06
C ILE A 51 8.21 7.37 10.96
N SER A 52 9.04 8.35 10.65
CA SER A 52 9.16 9.58 11.45
C SER A 52 8.32 10.76 10.93
N VAL A 53 7.46 10.56 9.93
CA VAL A 53 6.62 11.66 9.42
C VAL A 53 5.62 12.15 10.45
N SER A 54 5.15 13.38 10.26
CA SER A 54 4.12 13.96 11.11
C SER A 54 2.75 13.31 10.89
N MET A 55 1.89 13.40 11.90
CA MET A 55 0.49 12.95 11.79
C MET A 55 -0.25 13.69 10.69
N GLU A 56 0.11 14.96 10.44
CA GLU A 56 -0.50 15.75 9.37
C GLU A 56 -0.25 15.13 7.99
N GLU A 57 0.99 14.71 7.71
CA GLU A 57 1.31 14.03 6.45
C GLU A 57 0.60 12.68 6.33
N LEU A 58 0.48 11.94 7.44
CA LEU A 58 -0.26 10.69 7.46
C LEU A 58 -1.73 10.92 7.12
N PHE A 59 -2.37 11.91 7.72
CA PHE A 59 -3.77 12.23 7.45
C PHE A 59 -3.99 12.62 6.00
N ASP A 60 -3.08 13.39 5.42
CA ASP A 60 -3.15 13.76 4.02
C ASP A 60 -3.11 12.53 3.10
N LYS A 61 -2.23 11.58 3.38
CA LYS A 61 -2.15 10.33 2.61
C LYS A 61 -3.39 9.46 2.79
N ILE A 62 -3.86 9.28 4.03
CA ILE A 62 -4.96 8.36 4.33
C ILE A 62 -6.31 8.85 3.79
N THR A 63 -6.46 10.15 3.52
CA THR A 63 -7.68 10.67 2.88
C THR A 63 -7.75 10.29 1.40
N ASN A 64 -6.61 10.04 0.77
CA ASN A 64 -6.49 9.73 -0.65
C ASN A 64 -6.17 8.26 -0.93
N GLN A 65 -5.72 7.52 0.07
CA GLN A 65 -5.34 6.11 -0.06
C GLN A 65 -6.10 5.28 0.97
N ASN A 66 -6.46 4.07 0.63
CA ASN A 66 -7.16 3.17 1.57
C ASN A 66 -6.22 2.63 2.65
N PHE A 67 -4.94 2.57 2.37
CA PHE A 67 -3.89 2.29 3.35
C PHE A 67 -2.62 3.03 2.96
N VAL A 68 -1.70 3.16 3.92
CA VAL A 68 -0.43 3.86 3.71
C VAL A 68 0.71 2.92 4.12
N PRO A 69 1.59 2.53 3.18
CA PRO A 69 2.79 1.77 3.52
C PRO A 69 3.74 2.63 4.35
N VAL A 70 4.43 2.02 5.30
CA VAL A 70 5.40 2.69 6.17
C VAL A 70 6.77 2.09 5.92
N VAL A 71 7.76 2.94 5.73
CA VAL A 71 9.15 2.55 5.47
C VAL A 71 10.09 3.19 6.49
N ASP A 72 11.26 2.59 6.66
CA ASP A 72 12.33 3.15 7.51
C ASP A 72 13.30 4.03 6.70
N ASP A 73 14.40 4.44 7.32
CA ASP A 73 15.40 5.32 6.70
C ASP A 73 16.04 4.74 5.43
N ASN A 74 16.02 3.42 5.30
CA ASN A 74 16.59 2.73 4.15
C ASN A 74 15.53 2.34 3.12
N ASN A 75 14.31 2.89 3.24
CA ASN A 75 13.16 2.56 2.40
C ASN A 75 12.70 1.09 2.54
N VAL A 76 13.07 0.44 3.63
CA VAL A 76 12.64 -0.93 3.93
C VAL A 76 11.22 -0.88 4.49
N PHE A 77 10.34 -1.73 3.95
CA PHE A 77 8.94 -1.81 4.36
C PHE A 77 8.83 -2.32 5.80
N ILE A 78 8.08 -1.60 6.62
CA ILE A 78 7.85 -1.95 8.03
C ILE A 78 6.44 -2.49 8.23
N GLY A 79 5.45 -1.87 7.62
CA GLY A 79 4.05 -2.25 7.78
C GLY A 79 3.13 -1.29 7.06
N ILE A 80 1.83 -1.41 7.33
CA ILE A 80 0.82 -0.52 6.74
C ILE A 80 0.00 0.12 7.85
N ILE A 81 -0.53 1.32 7.55
CA ILE A 81 -1.53 2.00 8.37
C ILE A 81 -2.81 2.08 7.56
N THR A 82 -3.92 1.65 8.13
CA THR A 82 -5.23 1.67 7.48
C THR A 82 -6.06 2.84 8.01
N ARG A 83 -7.15 3.18 7.30
CA ARG A 83 -8.12 4.17 7.79
C ARG A 83 -8.70 3.76 9.14
N LYS A 84 -8.94 2.46 9.33
CA LYS A 84 -9.43 1.94 10.61
C LYS A 84 -8.47 2.24 11.74
N ASP A 85 -7.16 2.05 11.51
CA ASP A 85 -6.12 2.33 12.51
C ASP A 85 -6.17 3.80 12.93
N VAL A 86 -6.31 4.72 11.96
CA VAL A 86 -6.39 6.16 12.23
C VAL A 86 -7.66 6.51 13.01
N ILE A 87 -8.80 5.94 12.62
CA ILE A 87 -10.08 6.17 13.30
C ILE A 87 -10.00 5.71 14.75
N LEU A 88 -9.44 4.53 15.00
CA LEU A 88 -9.30 4.00 16.37
C LEU A 88 -8.38 4.86 17.21
N TYR A 89 -7.28 5.35 16.63
CA TYR A 89 -6.36 6.25 17.31
C TYR A 89 -7.07 7.54 17.73
N LEU A 90 -7.83 8.15 16.81
CA LEU A 90 -8.57 9.39 17.09
C LEU A 90 -9.66 9.17 18.14
N ALA A 91 -10.37 8.05 18.08
CA ALA A 91 -11.39 7.70 19.06
C ALA A 91 -10.80 7.58 20.47
N ASN A 92 -9.64 6.93 20.60
CA ASN A 92 -8.94 6.80 21.88
C ASN A 92 -8.49 8.16 22.42
N LYS A 93 -8.04 9.05 21.56
CA LYS A 93 -7.64 10.41 21.94
C LYS A 93 -8.82 11.23 22.46
N LEU A 94 -9.98 11.09 21.84
CA LEU A 94 -11.20 11.76 22.29
C LEU A 94 -11.64 11.25 23.66
N ASP A 95 -11.58 9.94 23.90
CA ASP A 95 -11.90 9.35 25.20
C ASP A 95 -10.96 9.84 26.30
N GLU A 96 -9.66 9.95 26.04
CA GLU A 96 -8.68 10.49 26.97
C GLU A 96 -9.00 11.92 27.37
N LYS A 97 -9.47 12.74 26.42
CA LYS A 97 -9.86 14.14 26.68
C LYS A 97 -11.12 14.28 27.51
N ASN A 98 -12.04 13.31 27.40
CA ASN A 98 -13.34 13.34 28.08
C ASN A 98 -13.30 12.72 29.46
N ASN A 99 -12.20 12.10 29.82
CA ASN A 99 -11.95 11.55 31.16
C ASN A 99 -11.05 12.49 31.95
#